data_f300eecf20743c1afc92cdecda7c415b
#
_entry.id   f300eecf20743c1afc92cdecda7c415b
#
_cell.length_a   1.000
_cell.length_b   1.000
_cell.length_c   1.000
_cell.angle_alpha   90.00
_cell.angle_beta   90.00
_cell.angle_gamma   90.00
#
_symmetry.space_group_name_H-M   'P 1'
#
loop_
_entity.id
_entity.type
_entity.pdbx_description
1 polymer ?
#
loop_
_entity_poly.entity_id
_entity_poly.type
_entity_poly.pdbx_seq_one_letter_code
_entity_poly.pdbx_strand_id
1 'polypeptide(L)'
;RQMCIRDSDKRFKAFIAHCGIFDLKMQYNTTEEMWFANWDMGGAPWEKDNKIAQRTFANSPDLFVGNWDTPILVIHGQKDFRIDVSQGMAAFNAARMRGVPAQFLYFPNECHWVTGCQDGILWQRTFKAWLDKWLK
;
A
#
# COMPACT_ATOMS: atom_id res chain seq x y z
N ARG A 1 -3.55 0.37 8.19
CA ARG A 1 -3.12 -0.41 9.37
C ARG A 1 -2.05 -1.45 9.07
N GLN A 2 -2.10 -2.18 7.96
CA GLN A 2 -1.08 -3.16 7.60
C GLN A 2 0.34 -2.56 7.56
N MET A 3 0.47 -1.37 7.00
CA MET A 3 1.77 -0.70 6.90
C MET A 3 2.30 -0.28 8.27
N CYS A 4 1.44 0.23 9.16
CA CYS A 4 1.83 0.57 10.54
C CYS A 4 2.23 -0.67 11.35
N ILE A 5 1.53 -1.81 11.17
CA ILE A 5 1.87 -3.09 11.81
C ILE A 5 3.25 -3.56 11.33
N ARG A 6 3.52 -3.43 10.04
CA ARG A 6 4.79 -3.79 9.44
C ARG A 6 5.99 -3.06 10.06
N ASP A 7 5.79 -1.80 10.42
CA ASP A 7 6.85 -0.94 10.95
C ASP A 7 7.25 -1.29 12.39
N SER A 8 6.33 -1.90 13.16
CA SER A 8 6.47 -2.08 14.59
C SER A 8 6.44 -3.53 15.07
N ASP A 9 6.05 -4.48 14.21
CA ASP A 9 5.82 -5.87 14.62
C ASP A 9 6.56 -6.87 13.74
N LYS A 10 7.52 -7.58 14.34
CA LYS A 10 8.36 -8.58 13.68
C LYS A 10 7.79 -10.00 13.72
N ARG A 11 6.54 -10.19 14.16
CA ARG A 11 5.88 -11.50 14.20
C ARG A 11 5.51 -12.03 12.80
N PHE A 12 5.42 -11.15 11.82
CA PHE A 12 5.00 -11.52 10.48
C PHE A 12 6.19 -11.93 9.61
N LYS A 13 6.08 -13.08 8.95
CA LYS A 13 7.12 -13.58 8.04
C LYS A 13 7.08 -12.93 6.65
N ALA A 14 5.91 -12.47 6.22
CA ALA A 14 5.71 -11.79 4.95
C ALA A 14 4.43 -10.96 4.96
N PHE A 15 4.36 -9.96 4.07
CA PHE A 15 3.17 -9.17 3.82
C PHE A 15 2.71 -9.27 2.37
N ILE A 16 1.42 -9.06 2.18
CA ILE A 16 0.81 -8.83 0.87
C ILE A 16 -0.01 -7.55 0.97
N ALA A 17 0.31 -6.56 0.15
CA ALA A 17 -0.41 -5.30 0.04
C ALA A 17 -1.09 -5.23 -1.33
N HIS A 18 -2.41 -5.36 -1.36
CA HIS A 18 -3.23 -5.17 -2.55
C HIS A 18 -3.91 -3.81 -2.47
N CYS A 19 -3.62 -2.93 -3.43
CA CYS A 19 -4.10 -1.56 -3.47
C CYS A 19 -3.88 -0.83 -2.13
N GLY A 20 -2.69 -0.98 -1.57
CA GLY A 20 -2.34 -0.42 -0.27
C GLY A 20 -1.92 1.05 -0.37
N ILE A 21 -2.34 1.86 0.61
CA ILE A 21 -1.89 3.24 0.77
C ILE A 21 -0.49 3.24 1.38
N PHE A 22 0.43 3.97 0.77
CA PHE A 22 1.81 4.14 1.24
C PHE A 22 2.06 5.56 1.78
N ASP A 23 1.70 6.59 1.03
CA ASP A 23 1.81 8.00 1.40
C ASP A 23 0.41 8.59 1.55
N LEU A 24 0.04 8.99 2.77
CA LEU A 24 -1.28 9.54 3.08
C LEU A 24 -1.53 10.90 2.43
N LYS A 25 -0.50 11.74 2.24
CA LYS A 25 -0.65 13.03 1.57
C LYS A 25 -0.89 12.83 0.07
N MET A 26 -0.15 11.91 -0.55
CA MET A 26 -0.39 11.53 -1.95
C MET A 26 -1.81 10.97 -2.09
N GLN A 27 -2.23 10.04 -1.21
CA GLN A 27 -3.59 9.50 -1.23
C GLN A 27 -4.65 10.58 -1.14
N TYR A 28 -4.51 11.52 -0.22
CA TYR A 28 -5.45 12.62 -0.07
C TYR A 28 -5.58 13.46 -1.36
N ASN A 29 -4.48 13.66 -2.08
CA ASN A 29 -4.44 14.55 -3.24
C ASN A 29 -4.75 13.85 -4.58
N THR A 30 -4.76 12.51 -4.66
CA THR A 30 -4.89 11.76 -5.92
C THR A 30 -6.14 10.88 -6.00
N THR A 31 -6.80 10.59 -4.89
CA THR A 31 -8.00 9.75 -4.87
C THR A 31 -9.19 10.41 -5.56
N GLU A 32 -9.99 9.63 -6.28
CA GLU A 32 -11.29 10.05 -6.81
C GLU A 32 -12.34 10.27 -5.71
N GLU A 33 -12.12 9.68 -4.51
CA GLU A 33 -13.03 9.72 -3.37
C GLU A 33 -12.60 10.77 -2.34
N MET A 34 -12.46 12.03 -2.74
CA MET A 34 -11.90 13.10 -1.90
C MET A 34 -12.65 13.31 -0.58
N TRP A 35 -13.98 13.27 -0.60
CA TRP A 35 -14.78 13.45 0.61
C TRP A 35 -14.53 12.31 1.62
N PHE A 36 -14.34 11.09 1.11
CA PHE A 36 -14.06 9.92 1.94
C PHE A 36 -12.68 10.02 2.60
N ALA A 37 -11.67 10.40 1.81
CA ALA A 37 -10.33 10.63 2.32
C ALA A 37 -10.31 11.76 3.38
N ASN A 38 -11.03 12.86 3.14
CA ASN A 38 -11.14 13.95 4.10
C ASN A 38 -11.79 13.52 5.43
N TRP A 39 -12.82 12.69 5.35
CA TRP A 39 -13.48 12.12 6.53
C TRP A 39 -12.58 11.17 7.30
N ASP A 40 -12.00 10.18 6.62
CA ASP A 40 -11.19 9.13 7.25
C ASP A 40 -9.87 9.66 7.85
N MET A 41 -9.27 10.66 7.20
CA MET A 41 -8.05 11.28 7.67
C MET A 41 -8.29 12.41 8.69
N GLY A 42 -9.56 12.76 8.91
CA GLY A 42 -9.99 13.77 9.89
C GLY A 42 -9.73 15.21 9.45
N GLY A 43 -9.52 15.45 8.16
CA GLY A 43 -9.27 16.75 7.56
C GLY A 43 -8.09 16.75 6.58
N ALA A 44 -7.77 17.92 6.06
CA ALA A 44 -6.73 18.10 5.05
C ALA A 44 -5.31 18.19 5.64
N PRO A 45 -4.27 17.79 4.91
CA PRO A 45 -2.88 17.84 5.40
C PRO A 45 -2.36 19.27 5.67
N TRP A 46 -2.99 20.29 5.09
CA TRP A 46 -2.63 21.68 5.29
C TRP A 46 -3.36 22.37 6.45
N GLU A 47 -4.33 21.73 7.09
CA GLU A 47 -5.03 22.22 8.26
C GLU A 47 -4.15 22.12 9.51
N LYS A 48 -3.25 23.08 9.71
CA LYS A 48 -2.22 23.02 10.76
C LYS A 48 -2.78 22.97 12.19
N ASP A 49 -3.92 23.61 12.42
CA ASP A 49 -4.59 23.65 13.73
C ASP A 49 -5.47 22.41 14.00
N ASN A 50 -5.71 21.59 12.97
CA ASN A 50 -6.48 20.35 13.09
C ASN A 50 -5.61 19.22 13.62
N LYS A 51 -5.62 19.03 14.92
CA LYS A 51 -4.79 18.02 15.62
C LYS A 51 -5.07 16.59 15.14
N ILE A 52 -6.30 16.27 14.69
CA ILE A 52 -6.67 14.94 14.21
C ILE A 52 -5.98 14.69 12.87
N ALA A 53 -6.15 15.60 11.91
CA ALA A 53 -5.50 15.50 10.61
C ALA A 53 -3.97 15.45 10.74
N GLN A 54 -3.38 16.36 11.53
CA GLN A 54 -1.92 16.38 11.73
C GLN A 54 -1.40 15.07 12.33
N ARG A 55 -2.10 14.48 13.29
CA ARG A 55 -1.76 13.18 13.87
C ARG A 55 -1.85 12.05 12.81
N THR A 56 -2.88 12.07 11.97
CA THR A 56 -3.06 11.08 10.91
C THR A 56 -1.89 11.12 9.93
N PHE A 57 -1.55 12.30 9.40
CA PHE A 57 -0.46 12.46 8.44
C PHE A 57 0.93 12.23 9.05
N ALA A 58 1.11 12.46 10.34
CA ALA A 58 2.35 12.12 11.05
C ALA A 58 2.56 10.59 11.20
N ASN A 59 1.52 9.79 11.01
CA ASN A 59 1.58 8.33 11.02
C ASN A 59 1.49 7.73 9.60
N SER A 60 1.87 8.48 8.59
CA SER A 60 1.92 7.98 7.22
C SER A 60 2.98 6.88 7.06
N PRO A 61 2.65 5.74 6.42
CA PRO A 61 3.55 4.59 6.29
C PRO A 61 4.91 4.89 5.66
N ASP A 62 4.96 5.83 4.71
CA ASP A 62 6.20 6.24 4.04
C ASP A 62 7.24 6.80 5.02
N LEU A 63 6.82 7.42 6.12
CA LEU A 63 7.70 7.99 7.13
C LEU A 63 8.46 6.92 7.94
N PHE A 64 7.99 5.68 7.91
CA PHE A 64 8.54 4.57 8.70
C PHE A 64 9.28 3.51 7.87
N VAL A 65 9.56 3.79 6.61
CA VAL A 65 10.29 2.89 5.71
C VAL A 65 11.62 2.42 6.30
N GLY A 66 12.25 3.27 7.13
CA GLY A 66 13.49 2.93 7.84
C GLY A 66 13.43 1.65 8.68
N ASN A 67 12.23 1.27 9.14
CA ASN A 67 12.00 0.09 9.98
C ASN A 67 11.64 -1.18 9.20
N TRP A 68 11.54 -1.09 7.87
CA TRP A 68 11.08 -2.20 7.04
C TRP A 68 12.15 -3.26 6.88
N ASP A 69 11.83 -4.51 7.22
CA ASP A 69 12.67 -5.70 7.11
C ASP A 69 11.91 -6.94 6.60
N THR A 70 10.58 -6.91 6.66
CA THR A 70 9.73 -8.05 6.30
C THR A 70 9.41 -8.06 4.81
N PRO A 71 9.55 -9.21 4.12
CA PRO A 71 9.21 -9.37 2.71
C PRO A 71 7.80 -8.90 2.35
N ILE A 72 7.65 -8.28 1.18
CA ILE A 72 6.35 -7.77 0.73
C ILE A 72 6.04 -8.11 -0.73
N LEU A 73 4.84 -8.62 -0.99
CA LEU A 73 4.20 -8.65 -2.30
C LEU A 73 3.28 -7.45 -2.41
N VAL A 74 3.53 -6.57 -3.38
CA VAL A 74 2.64 -5.46 -3.74
C VAL A 74 1.83 -5.88 -4.96
N ILE A 75 0.53 -5.65 -4.93
CA ILE A 75 -0.39 -5.94 -6.04
C ILE A 75 -1.18 -4.66 -6.34
N HIS A 76 -1.21 -4.22 -7.61
CA HIS A 76 -1.90 -2.99 -7.98
C HIS A 76 -2.35 -2.97 -9.44
N GLY A 77 -3.55 -2.43 -9.69
CA GLY A 77 -4.06 -2.14 -11.02
C GLY A 77 -3.69 -0.72 -11.47
N GLN A 78 -3.31 -0.55 -12.74
CA GLN A 78 -2.96 0.77 -13.27
C GLN A 78 -4.13 1.75 -13.30
N LYS A 79 -5.34 1.24 -13.46
CA LYS A 79 -6.57 2.05 -13.54
C LYS A 79 -7.26 2.21 -12.19
N ASP A 80 -6.50 2.06 -11.11
CA ASP A 80 -6.99 2.32 -9.76
C ASP A 80 -6.94 3.83 -9.49
N PHE A 81 -8.10 4.48 -9.55
CA PHE A 81 -8.27 5.91 -9.24
C PHE A 81 -8.68 6.16 -7.79
N ARG A 82 -8.99 5.09 -7.06
CA ARG A 82 -9.28 5.16 -5.62
C ARG A 82 -8.00 5.24 -4.81
N ILE A 83 -7.07 4.34 -5.11
CA ILE A 83 -5.70 4.36 -4.58
C ILE A 83 -4.76 4.32 -5.78
N ASP A 84 -4.23 5.46 -6.15
CA ASP A 84 -3.40 5.59 -7.34
C ASP A 84 -2.24 4.60 -7.35
N VAL A 85 -1.95 4.02 -8.52
CA VAL A 85 -0.93 2.99 -8.70
C VAL A 85 0.47 3.41 -8.23
N SER A 86 0.76 4.70 -8.22
CA SER A 86 2.03 5.24 -7.70
C SER A 86 2.25 4.92 -6.21
N GLN A 87 1.18 4.71 -5.43
CA GLN A 87 1.27 4.23 -4.06
C GLN A 87 1.95 2.85 -3.97
N GLY A 88 1.51 1.92 -4.82
CA GLY A 88 2.12 0.58 -4.92
C GLY A 88 3.56 0.64 -5.45
N MET A 89 3.80 1.46 -6.47
CA MET A 89 5.15 1.65 -7.03
C MET A 89 6.11 2.22 -5.98
N ALA A 90 5.68 3.23 -5.22
CA ALA A 90 6.49 3.85 -4.18
C ALA A 90 6.80 2.86 -3.05
N ALA A 91 5.81 2.10 -2.58
CA ALA A 91 6.01 1.07 -1.56
C ALA A 91 6.99 -0.03 -2.02
N PHE A 92 6.85 -0.51 -3.27
CA PHE A 92 7.75 -1.49 -3.85
C PHE A 92 9.18 -0.95 -3.96
N ASN A 93 9.36 0.27 -4.49
CA ASN A 93 10.67 0.90 -4.61
C ASN A 93 11.32 1.13 -3.25
N ALA A 94 10.57 1.62 -2.26
CA ALA A 94 11.06 1.81 -0.91
C ALA A 94 11.58 0.49 -0.31
N ALA A 95 10.83 -0.61 -0.44
CA ALA A 95 11.26 -1.93 0.01
C ALA A 95 12.54 -2.38 -0.70
N ARG A 96 12.62 -2.22 -2.02
CA ARG A 96 13.80 -2.59 -2.83
C ARG A 96 15.04 -1.79 -2.44
N MET A 97 14.90 -0.49 -2.26
CA MET A 97 16.01 0.40 -1.86
C MET A 97 16.51 0.08 -0.44
N ARG A 98 15.65 -0.44 0.42
CA ARG A 98 16.01 -0.93 1.76
C ARG A 98 16.64 -2.34 1.75
N GLY A 99 16.75 -3.00 0.59
CA GLY A 99 17.22 -4.39 0.50
C GLY A 99 16.20 -5.43 0.97
N VAL A 100 14.96 -5.03 1.21
CA VAL A 100 13.87 -5.93 1.62
C VAL A 100 13.38 -6.73 0.42
N PRO A 101 13.24 -8.06 0.52
CA PRO A 101 12.66 -8.86 -0.55
C PRO A 101 11.27 -8.34 -0.93
N ALA A 102 11.10 -7.94 -2.18
CA ALA A 102 9.86 -7.38 -2.66
C ALA A 102 9.53 -7.90 -4.06
N GLN A 103 8.24 -8.11 -4.33
CA GLN A 103 7.69 -8.42 -5.63
C GLN A 103 6.54 -7.48 -5.92
N PHE A 104 6.39 -7.05 -7.18
CA PHE A 104 5.28 -6.22 -7.63
C PHE A 104 4.49 -6.95 -8.72
N LEU A 105 3.22 -7.25 -8.43
CA LEU A 105 2.26 -7.75 -9.39
C LEU A 105 1.41 -6.59 -9.91
N TYR A 106 1.71 -6.18 -11.12
CA TYR A 106 1.11 -5.02 -11.76
C TYR A 106 0.15 -5.45 -12.85
N PHE A 107 -1.05 -4.87 -12.86
CA PHE A 107 -2.09 -5.15 -13.85
C PHE A 107 -2.40 -3.90 -14.67
N PRO A 108 -1.98 -3.82 -15.95
CA PRO A 108 -2.14 -2.62 -16.76
C PRO A 108 -3.60 -2.28 -17.11
N ASN A 109 -4.49 -3.25 -17.04
CA ASN A 109 -5.88 -3.08 -17.43
C ASN A 109 -6.90 -3.16 -16.29
N GLU A 110 -6.46 -3.52 -15.08
CA GLU A 110 -7.31 -3.63 -13.91
C GLU A 110 -7.40 -2.31 -13.15
N CYS A 111 -8.51 -2.16 -12.42
CA CYS A 111 -8.76 -1.05 -11.51
C CYS A 111 -8.48 -1.47 -10.05
N HIS A 112 -9.22 -0.90 -9.09
CA HIS A 112 -9.14 -1.28 -7.67
C HIS A 112 -9.50 -2.76 -7.42
N TRP A 113 -10.24 -3.36 -8.32
CA TRP A 113 -10.63 -4.77 -8.32
C TRP A 113 -9.99 -5.49 -9.49
N VAL A 114 -9.49 -6.71 -9.27
CA VAL A 114 -9.02 -7.58 -10.34
C VAL A 114 -10.21 -8.41 -10.81
N THR A 115 -10.82 -8.01 -11.92
CA THR A 115 -12.06 -8.59 -12.45
C THR A 115 -11.87 -9.45 -13.68
N GLY A 116 -10.78 -9.27 -14.41
CA GLY A 116 -10.43 -10.10 -15.57
C GLY A 116 -10.15 -11.53 -15.18
N CYS A 117 -10.77 -12.51 -15.86
CA CYS A 117 -10.63 -13.93 -15.50
C CYS A 117 -9.17 -14.40 -15.49
N GLN A 118 -8.38 -14.04 -16.49
CA GLN A 118 -6.97 -14.43 -16.58
C GLN A 118 -6.12 -13.71 -15.53
N ASP A 119 -6.37 -12.42 -15.31
CA ASP A 119 -5.69 -11.63 -14.30
C ASP A 119 -6.02 -12.15 -12.89
N GLY A 120 -7.26 -12.55 -12.65
CA GLY A 120 -7.68 -13.21 -11.41
C GLY A 120 -6.95 -14.53 -11.15
N ILE A 121 -6.73 -15.36 -12.19
CA ILE A 121 -5.95 -16.60 -12.08
C ILE A 121 -4.49 -16.27 -11.76
N LEU A 122 -3.90 -15.29 -12.42
CA LEU A 122 -2.53 -14.85 -12.16
C LEU A 122 -2.39 -14.31 -10.74
N TRP A 123 -3.37 -13.51 -10.28
CA TRP A 123 -3.44 -13.00 -8.92
C TRP A 123 -3.40 -14.14 -7.90
N GLN A 124 -4.30 -15.14 -8.04
CA GLN A 124 -4.39 -16.29 -7.15
C GLN A 124 -3.09 -17.09 -7.10
N ARG A 125 -2.48 -17.35 -8.26
CA ARG A 125 -1.23 -18.11 -8.36
C ARG A 125 -0.08 -17.36 -7.69
N THR A 126 0.05 -16.08 -7.96
CA THR A 126 1.11 -15.24 -7.39
C THR A 126 0.96 -15.11 -5.87
N PHE A 127 -0.28 -14.89 -5.41
CA PHE A 127 -0.62 -14.82 -3.99
C PHE A 127 -0.21 -16.11 -3.27
N LYS A 128 -0.64 -17.26 -3.81
CA LYS A 128 -0.31 -18.56 -3.24
C LYS A 128 1.20 -18.85 -3.25
N ALA A 129 1.86 -18.58 -4.36
CA ALA A 129 3.31 -18.80 -4.48
C ALA A 129 4.10 -17.93 -3.49
N TRP A 130 3.65 -16.71 -3.22
CA TRP A 130 4.24 -15.83 -2.21
C TRP A 130 4.10 -16.41 -0.80
N LEU A 131 2.92 -16.90 -0.44
CA LEU A 131 2.69 -17.54 0.85
C LEU A 131 3.52 -18.82 0.99
N ASP A 132 3.55 -19.67 -0.04
CA ASP A 132 4.32 -20.91 -0.05
C ASP A 132 5.83 -20.65 0.13
N LYS A 133 6.33 -19.54 -0.39
CA LYS A 133 7.75 -19.18 -0.27
C LYS A 133 8.15 -18.75 1.14
N TRP A 134 7.26 -18.05 1.85
CA TRP A 134 7.63 -17.37 3.10
C TRP A 134 7.04 -17.99 4.36
N LEU A 135 6.00 -18.84 4.24
CA LEU A 135 5.31 -19.44 5.39
C LEU A 135 5.68 -20.91 5.65
N LYS A 136 6.40 -21.53 4.73
CA LYS A 136 6.91 -22.91 4.88
C LYS A 136 8.25 -22.99 5.56
#